data_90a78b349e7366b8d36214670d9e9614
#
_entry.id   90a78b349e7366b8d36214670d9e9614
#
_cell.length_a   1.000
_cell.length_b   1.000
_cell.length_c   1.000
_cell.angle_alpha   90.00
_cell.angle_beta   90.00
_cell.angle_gamma   90.00
#
_symmetry.space_group_name_H-M   'P 1'
#
loop_
_entity.id
_entity.type
_entity.pdbx_description
1 polymer ?
#
loop_
_entity_poly.entity_id
_entity_poly.type
_entity_poly.pdbx_seq_one_letter_code
_entity_poly.pdbx_strand_id
1 'polypeptide(L)'
;MDKNELYERIAEASKTIFSFCMARTPTREEAEDLAQDIVYELLRSAENLRDEKAFYGFMWGVAGNVYKQWYRKRQIGGTCALTEALPAEGDDPAEWSEEGNEDIRLLRRELTLLSEKYRKATILYYIEGRSCSEIASALAISEGMVKYLLFKSRKFLRKGMGMERDFGELSYNPRTLIPLYSGEGPNRFSTFMQSKVRQNILCACYNDALTSQQISLETGLPLPYIDDEIREMEIRQIIAREGKRYRANCIIITTECADEIERAEAKYHEQLADKMAAFIHSRLREYKSIAFAGSDFSENTLRWQLATVMFRLVGGVECGATKDAPRTGWGENAYLWCVEKLNEKHIFSYCDVQNPRGDTLYFLDYWKDGLGKGDHRDFYGNERYIRLFCDVCRGETKTLSEYDLEAIAEMVRKGYVMKLQGRYRATVPVYTAAQYGAVTDMARGFIAAELTPILQAMDGAAVRILAAHTPKALQQQVAGIAAMDRFVDAVCIPATILVEREVLHTAWHPLEMPTTYMVLND
;
A
#
# COMPACT_ATOMS: atom_id res chain seq x y z
N MET A 1 12.46 42.62 25.16
CA MET A 1 13.28 41.47 24.67
C MET A 1 14.51 42.03 23.99
N ASP A 2 15.71 41.55 24.34
CA ASP A 2 16.96 41.94 23.68
C ASP A 2 16.97 41.37 22.24
N LYS A 3 17.70 42.09 21.34
CA LYS A 3 17.81 41.67 19.93
C LYS A 3 18.39 40.26 19.78
N ASN A 4 19.36 39.88 20.58
CA ASN A 4 19.98 38.56 20.54
C ASN A 4 18.98 37.46 20.96
N GLU A 5 18.20 37.70 21.98
CA GLU A 5 17.15 36.77 22.44
C GLU A 5 16.03 36.60 21.39
N LEU A 6 15.67 37.68 20.68
CA LEU A 6 14.74 37.60 19.55
C LEU A 6 15.29 36.74 18.42
N TYR A 7 16.58 36.90 18.07
CA TYR A 7 17.22 36.08 17.03
C TYR A 7 17.25 34.60 17.39
N GLU A 8 17.56 34.26 18.66
CA GLU A 8 17.54 32.89 19.14
C GLU A 8 16.14 32.26 19.03
N ARG A 9 15.11 32.97 19.47
CA ARG A 9 13.72 32.49 19.41
C ARG A 9 13.20 32.35 17.98
N ILE A 10 13.57 33.26 17.08
CA ILE A 10 13.24 33.13 15.64
C ILE A 10 13.97 31.92 15.04
N ALA A 11 15.23 31.70 15.40
CA ALA A 11 15.99 30.53 14.94
C ALA A 11 15.36 29.21 15.44
N GLU A 12 14.95 29.15 16.71
CA GLU A 12 14.20 28.00 17.26
C GLU A 12 12.87 27.77 16.56
N ALA A 13 12.15 28.85 16.22
CA ALA A 13 10.85 28.76 15.54
C ALA A 13 10.96 28.57 14.01
N SER A 14 12.16 28.60 13.43
CA SER A 14 12.38 28.60 11.97
C SER A 14 11.77 27.37 11.28
N LYS A 15 11.93 26.18 11.86
CA LYS A 15 11.30 24.95 11.35
C LYS A 15 9.77 25.03 11.37
N THR A 16 9.21 25.59 12.43
CA THR A 16 7.76 25.76 12.59
C THR A 16 7.21 26.78 11.59
N ILE A 17 7.92 27.88 11.36
CA ILE A 17 7.58 28.89 10.34
C ILE A 17 7.64 28.26 8.95
N PHE A 18 8.71 27.52 8.63
CA PHE A 18 8.87 26.86 7.35
C PHE A 18 7.77 25.81 7.11
N SER A 19 7.45 24.98 8.09
CA SER A 19 6.34 24.01 7.99
C SER A 19 4.99 24.69 7.77
N PHE A 20 4.77 25.85 8.39
CA PHE A 20 3.57 26.67 8.14
C PHE A 20 3.51 27.14 6.68
N CYS A 21 4.63 27.55 6.10
CA CYS A 21 4.72 28.02 4.72
C CYS A 21 4.52 26.86 3.73
N MET A 22 5.18 25.75 3.95
CA MET A 22 5.06 24.56 3.11
C MET A 22 3.62 24.05 3.01
N ALA A 23 2.88 24.05 4.10
CA ALA A 23 1.47 23.64 4.11
C ALA A 23 0.54 24.61 3.33
N ARG A 24 1.05 25.75 2.82
CA ARG A 24 0.26 26.85 2.26
C ARG A 24 0.74 27.35 0.90
N THR A 25 1.84 26.81 0.42
CA THR A 25 2.43 27.15 -0.88
C THR A 25 2.51 25.91 -1.77
N PRO A 26 2.40 26.03 -3.10
CA PRO A 26 2.44 24.90 -4.02
C PRO A 26 3.84 24.30 -4.21
N THR A 27 4.90 25.10 -3.98
CA THR A 27 6.28 24.68 -4.20
C THR A 27 7.15 25.01 -2.98
N ARG A 28 8.25 24.25 -2.84
CA ARG A 28 9.23 24.49 -1.80
C ARG A 28 9.89 25.87 -1.90
N GLU A 29 10.19 26.33 -3.09
CA GLU A 29 10.77 27.66 -3.34
C GLU A 29 9.85 28.78 -2.83
N GLU A 30 8.55 28.68 -3.14
CA GLU A 30 7.56 29.63 -2.60
C GLU A 30 7.41 29.56 -1.09
N ALA A 31 7.60 28.38 -0.50
CA ALA A 31 7.59 28.22 0.95
C ALA A 31 8.83 28.89 1.59
N GLU A 32 9.99 28.76 0.96
CA GLU A 32 11.24 29.40 1.40
C GLU A 32 11.12 30.92 1.32
N ASP A 33 10.60 31.45 0.21
CA ASP A 33 10.36 32.89 0.03
C ASP A 33 9.36 33.42 1.07
N LEU A 34 8.24 32.74 1.26
CA LEU A 34 7.24 33.14 2.24
C LEU A 34 7.79 33.07 3.69
N ALA A 35 8.62 32.06 3.99
CA ALA A 35 9.26 31.94 5.29
C ALA A 35 10.27 33.07 5.53
N GLN A 36 11.03 33.47 4.51
CA GLN A 36 11.94 34.62 4.58
C GLN A 36 11.16 35.92 4.81
N ASP A 37 10.07 36.14 4.09
CA ASP A 37 9.21 37.31 4.28
C ASP A 37 8.65 37.37 5.71
N ILE A 38 8.23 36.24 6.27
CA ILE A 38 7.75 36.16 7.65
C ILE A 38 8.85 36.50 8.65
N VAL A 39 10.04 35.93 8.49
CA VAL A 39 11.20 36.21 9.36
C VAL A 39 11.59 37.67 9.24
N TYR A 40 11.63 38.23 8.05
CA TYR A 40 11.93 39.66 7.84
C TYR A 40 10.93 40.57 8.56
N GLU A 41 9.63 40.28 8.44
CA GLU A 41 8.58 41.08 9.09
C GLU A 41 8.58 40.91 10.61
N LEU A 42 8.94 39.71 11.12
CA LEU A 42 9.16 39.50 12.57
C LEU A 42 10.28 40.38 13.10
N LEU A 43 11.41 40.44 12.39
CA LEU A 43 12.55 41.29 12.77
C LEU A 43 12.20 42.77 12.69
N ARG A 44 11.47 43.20 11.66
CA ARG A 44 11.03 44.57 11.46
C ARG A 44 10.03 45.05 12.50
N SER A 45 9.11 44.17 12.90
CA SER A 45 8.03 44.50 13.83
C SER A 45 8.33 44.16 15.29
N ALA A 46 9.58 43.75 15.60
CA ALA A 46 10.02 43.33 16.93
C ALA A 46 9.80 44.37 18.02
N GLU A 47 9.88 45.66 17.70
CA GLU A 47 9.63 46.77 18.63
C GLU A 47 8.19 46.77 19.20
N ASN A 48 7.26 46.09 18.53
CA ASN A 48 5.88 45.97 18.99
C ASN A 48 5.66 44.85 20.01
N LEU A 49 6.67 44.03 20.27
CA LEU A 49 6.60 42.93 21.23
C LEU A 49 6.88 43.44 22.64
N ARG A 50 5.82 43.65 23.42
CA ARG A 50 5.90 44.20 24.79
C ARG A 50 6.16 43.16 25.88
N ASP A 51 5.94 41.88 25.63
CA ASP A 51 6.08 40.79 26.58
C ASP A 51 6.68 39.56 25.90
N GLU A 52 7.76 39.04 26.44
CA GLU A 52 8.46 37.84 25.95
C GLU A 52 7.56 36.61 25.92
N LYS A 53 6.64 36.47 26.86
CA LYS A 53 5.66 35.38 26.92
C LYS A 53 4.66 35.43 25.78
N ALA A 54 4.53 36.57 25.10
CA ALA A 54 3.65 36.76 23.97
C ALA A 54 4.32 36.48 22.61
N PHE A 55 5.60 36.05 22.57
CA PHE A 55 6.37 35.85 21.33
C PHE A 55 5.67 34.95 20.33
N TYR A 56 5.21 33.77 20.71
CA TYR A 56 4.55 32.86 19.80
C TYR A 56 3.22 33.42 19.27
N GLY A 57 2.44 34.10 20.09
CA GLY A 57 1.21 34.78 19.65
C GLY A 57 1.49 35.91 18.65
N PHE A 58 2.58 36.68 18.89
CA PHE A 58 3.05 37.74 18.00
C PHE A 58 3.55 37.12 16.66
N MET A 59 4.40 36.10 16.74
CA MET A 59 4.91 35.37 15.57
C MET A 59 3.78 34.89 14.67
N TRP A 60 2.78 34.23 15.22
CA TRP A 60 1.63 33.74 14.43
C TRP A 60 0.78 34.86 13.87
N GLY A 61 0.66 35.98 14.57
CA GLY A 61 0.00 37.19 14.07
C GLY A 61 0.71 37.75 12.84
N VAL A 62 2.04 37.86 12.90
CA VAL A 62 2.89 38.31 11.77
C VAL A 62 2.82 37.32 10.62
N ALA A 63 3.03 36.01 10.88
CA ALA A 63 2.99 34.98 9.87
C ALA A 63 1.64 34.96 9.12
N GLY A 64 0.53 35.06 9.84
CA GLY A 64 -0.80 35.14 9.25
C GLY A 64 -1.03 36.39 8.38
N ASN A 65 -0.47 37.54 8.77
CA ASN A 65 -0.58 38.78 8.00
C ASN A 65 0.28 38.74 6.73
N VAL A 66 1.51 38.24 6.81
CA VAL A 66 2.42 38.10 5.66
C VAL A 66 1.83 37.10 4.65
N TYR A 67 1.34 35.96 5.12
CA TYR A 67 0.68 34.99 4.26
C TYR A 67 -0.56 35.57 3.53
N LYS A 68 -1.41 36.34 4.22
CA LYS A 68 -2.55 37.02 3.60
C LYS A 68 -2.13 38.01 2.50
N GLN A 69 -1.03 38.75 2.71
CA GLN A 69 -0.50 39.68 1.71
C GLN A 69 0.08 38.91 0.51
N TRP A 70 0.83 37.85 0.75
CA TRP A 70 1.38 36.95 -0.26
C TRP A 70 0.25 36.33 -1.12
N TYR A 71 -0.78 35.79 -0.49
CA TYR A 71 -1.92 35.18 -1.16
C TYR A 71 -2.70 36.18 -2.03
N ARG A 72 -2.92 37.41 -1.52
CA ARG A 72 -3.58 38.49 -2.29
C ARG A 72 -2.78 38.91 -3.50
N LYS A 73 -1.46 39.07 -3.39
CA LYS A 73 -0.57 39.41 -4.52
C LYS A 73 -0.69 38.37 -5.64
N ARG A 74 -0.79 37.10 -5.28
CA ARG A 74 -0.93 36.00 -6.23
C ARG A 74 -2.29 35.97 -6.94
N GLN A 75 -3.37 36.31 -6.27
CA GLN A 75 -4.70 36.44 -6.89
C GLN A 75 -4.81 37.62 -7.88
N ILE A 76 -4.08 38.70 -7.66
CA ILE A 76 -4.11 39.88 -8.51
C ILE A 76 -3.21 39.71 -9.74
N GLY A 77 -2.24 38.82 -9.69
CA GLY A 77 -1.17 38.66 -10.71
C GLY A 77 -1.36 37.59 -11.78
N GLY A 78 -2.49 36.89 -11.85
CA GLY A 78 -2.63 35.91 -12.93
C GLY A 78 -3.81 34.98 -12.84
N THR A 79 -4.55 34.90 -13.90
CA THR A 79 -5.34 33.74 -14.32
C THR A 79 -4.45 32.50 -14.27
N CYS A 80 -4.47 31.75 -13.19
CA CYS A 80 -3.88 30.43 -13.15
C CYS A 80 -5.01 29.42 -13.25
N ALA A 81 -5.06 28.72 -14.39
CA ALA A 81 -5.85 27.53 -14.55
C ALA A 81 -5.55 26.58 -13.39
N LEU A 82 -6.58 26.01 -12.79
CA LEU A 82 -6.51 24.85 -11.90
C LEU A 82 -5.89 23.69 -12.71
N THR A 83 -4.59 23.62 -12.73
CA THR A 83 -3.88 22.39 -13.06
C THR A 83 -3.77 21.64 -11.75
N GLU A 84 -4.46 20.51 -11.65
CA GLU A 84 -4.16 19.47 -10.68
C GLU A 84 -2.69 19.07 -10.87
N ALA A 85 -1.80 19.73 -10.15
CA ALA A 85 -0.44 19.25 -9.99
C ALA A 85 -0.49 18.08 -9.01
N LEU A 86 -0.48 16.87 -9.55
CA LEU A 86 -0.07 15.69 -8.80
C LEU A 86 1.32 15.98 -8.22
N PRO A 87 1.62 15.60 -6.96
CA PRO A 87 2.96 15.73 -6.41
C PRO A 87 3.94 14.99 -7.31
N ALA A 88 5.08 15.60 -7.60
CA ALA A 88 6.16 14.95 -8.32
C ALA A 88 6.61 13.72 -7.55
N GLU A 89 6.78 12.59 -8.27
CA GLU A 89 7.39 11.38 -7.73
C GLU A 89 8.79 11.72 -7.20
N GLY A 90 8.98 11.63 -5.89
CA GLY A 90 10.28 11.83 -5.26
C GLY A 90 10.29 12.31 -3.81
N ASP A 91 9.24 12.97 -3.34
CA ASP A 91 9.14 13.36 -1.95
C ASP A 91 8.23 12.37 -1.22
N ASP A 92 8.84 11.48 -0.44
CA ASP A 92 8.12 10.53 0.41
C ASP A 92 7.30 11.30 1.46
N PRO A 93 5.94 11.19 1.44
CA PRO A 93 5.10 11.83 2.46
C PRO A 93 5.38 11.31 3.88
N ALA A 94 6.14 10.23 4.02
CA ALA A 94 6.51 9.64 5.31
C ALA A 94 7.54 10.50 6.08
N GLU A 95 8.34 11.35 5.43
CA GLU A 95 9.18 12.34 6.14
C GLU A 95 8.38 13.49 6.77
N TRP A 96 7.12 13.60 6.44
CA TRP A 96 6.18 14.59 7.00
C TRP A 96 5.35 14.02 8.15
N SER A 97 5.81 12.92 8.76
CA SER A 97 5.10 12.33 9.89
C SER A 97 5.01 13.38 11.01
N GLU A 98 3.81 13.92 11.17
CA GLU A 98 3.37 14.67 12.35
C GLU A 98 3.36 13.76 13.61
N GLU A 99 4.14 12.71 13.60
CA GLU A 99 4.34 11.72 14.65
C GLU A 99 5.09 12.32 15.85
N GLY A 100 4.52 13.32 16.44
CA GLY A 100 5.14 13.93 17.62
C GLY A 100 4.41 15.14 18.18
N ASN A 101 3.44 15.69 17.47
CA ASN A 101 2.72 16.84 18.01
C ASN A 101 1.31 16.44 18.48
N GLU A 102 1.24 15.93 19.72
CA GLU A 102 0.00 15.56 20.40
C GLU A 102 -1.02 16.70 20.39
N ASP A 103 -0.59 17.95 20.48
CA ASP A 103 -1.46 19.12 20.44
C ASP A 103 -2.17 19.27 19.09
N ILE A 104 -1.49 18.97 17.97
CA ILE A 104 -2.11 19.01 16.64
C ILE A 104 -3.15 17.92 16.51
N ARG A 105 -2.87 16.71 16.99
CA ARG A 105 -3.81 15.58 16.99
C ARG A 105 -5.05 15.93 17.81
N LEU A 106 -4.86 16.42 19.03
CA LEU A 106 -5.96 16.84 19.90
C LEU A 106 -6.79 17.98 19.27
N LEU A 107 -6.13 18.95 18.66
CA LEU A 107 -6.82 20.04 17.96
C LEU A 107 -7.67 19.54 16.80
N ARG A 108 -7.17 18.63 15.98
CA ARG A 108 -7.92 18.00 14.87
C ARG A 108 -9.15 17.27 15.41
N ARG A 109 -8.98 16.46 16.45
CA ARG A 109 -10.09 15.77 17.14
C ARG A 109 -11.17 16.74 17.56
N GLU A 110 -10.83 17.80 18.26
CA GLU A 110 -11.81 18.76 18.78
C GLU A 110 -12.45 19.62 17.67
N LEU A 111 -11.74 19.87 16.58
CA LEU A 111 -12.31 20.57 15.41
C LEU A 111 -13.47 19.77 14.79
N THR A 112 -13.38 18.43 14.76
CA THR A 112 -14.45 17.58 14.21
C THR A 112 -15.71 17.60 15.08
N LEU A 113 -15.56 17.81 16.39
CA LEU A 113 -16.67 17.88 17.36
C LEU A 113 -17.37 19.25 17.38
N LEU A 114 -16.82 20.25 16.71
CA LEU A 114 -17.51 21.54 16.55
C LEU A 114 -18.71 21.38 15.61
N SER A 115 -19.82 21.99 15.96
CA SER A 115 -20.97 22.07 15.04
C SER A 115 -20.56 22.79 13.74
N GLU A 116 -21.25 22.49 12.64
CA GLU A 116 -20.89 22.93 11.29
C GLU A 116 -20.58 24.44 11.20
N LYS A 117 -21.42 25.27 11.78
CA LYS A 117 -21.23 26.74 11.74
C LYS A 117 -19.94 27.19 12.44
N TYR A 118 -19.65 26.62 13.61
CA TYR A 118 -18.43 26.92 14.36
C TYR A 118 -17.19 26.42 13.62
N ARG A 119 -17.24 25.20 13.11
CA ARG A 119 -16.14 24.59 12.36
C ARG A 119 -15.84 25.35 11.07
N LYS A 120 -16.87 25.67 10.24
CA LYS A 120 -16.69 26.46 9.03
C LYS A 120 -16.06 27.82 9.32
N ALA A 121 -16.56 28.55 10.32
CA ALA A 121 -15.99 29.84 10.68
C ALA A 121 -14.53 29.72 11.12
N THR A 122 -14.19 28.68 11.87
CA THR A 122 -12.83 28.41 12.36
C THR A 122 -11.88 28.06 11.19
N ILE A 123 -12.29 27.19 10.28
CA ILE A 123 -11.51 26.82 9.10
C ILE A 123 -11.27 28.03 8.19
N LEU A 124 -12.33 28.76 7.84
CA LEU A 124 -12.24 29.94 6.99
C LEU A 124 -11.30 31.00 7.57
N TYR A 125 -11.30 31.16 8.89
CA TYR A 125 -10.46 32.18 9.56
C TYR A 125 -9.01 31.73 9.71
N TYR A 126 -8.77 30.52 10.30
CA TYR A 126 -7.43 30.09 10.70
C TYR A 126 -6.66 29.36 9.61
N ILE A 127 -7.36 28.60 8.75
CA ILE A 127 -6.74 27.79 7.70
C ILE A 127 -6.74 28.54 6.37
N GLU A 128 -7.90 29.09 5.95
CA GLU A 128 -8.02 29.83 4.69
C GLU A 128 -7.62 31.30 4.82
N GLY A 129 -7.37 31.80 6.02
CA GLY A 129 -6.91 33.17 6.28
C GLY A 129 -7.91 34.27 5.92
N ARG A 130 -9.21 33.99 5.82
CA ARG A 130 -10.24 34.98 5.48
C ARG A 130 -10.48 35.97 6.61
N SER A 131 -10.81 37.21 6.26
CA SER A 131 -11.24 38.23 7.21
C SER A 131 -12.64 37.96 7.77
N CYS A 132 -12.97 38.52 8.93
CA CYS A 132 -14.33 38.37 9.49
C CYS A 132 -15.42 38.89 8.56
N SER A 133 -15.13 39.90 7.74
CA SER A 133 -16.08 40.44 6.76
C SER A 133 -16.33 39.45 5.60
N GLU A 134 -15.28 38.84 5.06
CA GLU A 134 -15.39 37.80 4.01
C GLU A 134 -16.13 36.56 4.51
N ILE A 135 -15.87 36.15 5.77
CA ILE A 135 -16.55 35.01 6.40
C ILE A 135 -18.02 35.34 6.64
N ALA A 136 -18.31 36.56 7.08
CA ALA A 136 -19.68 37.03 7.27
C ALA A 136 -20.51 36.96 5.97
N SER A 137 -19.89 37.39 4.87
CA SER A 137 -20.49 37.32 3.53
C SER A 137 -20.66 35.87 3.08
N ALA A 138 -19.63 35.00 3.25
CA ALA A 138 -19.64 33.58 2.83
C ALA A 138 -20.66 32.74 3.61
N LEU A 139 -20.88 33.04 4.89
CA LEU A 139 -21.81 32.31 5.76
C LEU A 139 -23.19 32.99 5.88
N ALA A 140 -23.42 34.13 5.21
CA ALA A 140 -24.63 34.95 5.28
C ALA A 140 -25.01 35.32 6.73
N ILE A 141 -24.02 35.75 7.55
CA ILE A 141 -24.18 36.19 8.94
C ILE A 141 -23.48 37.53 9.18
N SER A 142 -23.72 38.17 10.32
CA SER A 142 -23.03 39.42 10.67
C SER A 142 -21.56 39.16 11.10
N GLU A 143 -20.69 40.16 10.92
CA GLU A 143 -19.30 40.09 11.42
C GLU A 143 -19.24 39.88 12.95
N GLY A 144 -20.18 40.49 13.69
CA GLY A 144 -20.28 40.25 15.13
C GLY A 144 -20.57 38.79 15.46
N MET A 145 -21.40 38.11 14.64
CA MET A 145 -21.65 36.68 14.77
C MET A 145 -20.41 35.86 14.44
N VAL A 146 -19.63 36.20 13.40
CA VAL A 146 -18.36 35.54 13.09
C VAL A 146 -17.40 35.61 14.28
N LYS A 147 -17.22 36.81 14.84
CA LYS A 147 -16.37 37.03 16.02
C LYS A 147 -16.85 36.21 17.23
N TYR A 148 -18.14 36.10 17.44
CA TYR A 148 -18.76 35.27 18.47
C TYR A 148 -18.49 33.78 18.22
N LEU A 149 -18.68 33.27 16.99
CA LEU A 149 -18.40 31.88 16.63
C LEU A 149 -16.95 31.55 16.87
N LEU A 150 -16.01 32.39 16.44
CA LEU A 150 -14.55 32.19 16.65
C LEU A 150 -14.16 32.21 18.13
N PHE A 151 -14.79 33.12 18.93
CA PHE A 151 -14.55 33.16 20.37
C PHE A 151 -15.01 31.85 21.06
N LYS A 152 -16.22 31.41 20.73
CA LYS A 152 -16.77 30.17 21.31
C LYS A 152 -15.99 28.92 20.84
N SER A 153 -15.63 28.85 19.56
CA SER A 153 -14.79 27.75 19.03
C SER A 153 -13.48 27.62 19.79
N ARG A 154 -12.75 28.74 19.97
CA ARG A 154 -11.50 28.75 20.75
C ARG A 154 -11.68 28.22 22.17
N LYS A 155 -12.76 28.66 22.84
CA LYS A 155 -13.06 28.21 24.21
C LYS A 155 -13.38 26.71 24.24
N PHE A 156 -14.13 26.23 23.26
CA PHE A 156 -14.47 24.81 23.13
C PHE A 156 -13.25 23.95 22.84
N LEU A 157 -12.46 24.31 21.83
CA LEU A 157 -11.25 23.60 21.45
C LEU A 157 -10.25 23.50 22.60
N ARG A 158 -9.96 24.66 23.28
CA ARG A 158 -9.04 24.67 24.43
C ARG A 158 -9.51 23.79 25.57
N LYS A 159 -10.82 23.74 25.84
CA LYS A 159 -11.37 22.85 26.87
C LYS A 159 -11.29 21.39 26.44
N GLY A 160 -11.63 21.09 25.17
CA GLY A 160 -11.65 19.73 24.64
C GLY A 160 -10.28 19.10 24.56
N MET A 161 -9.25 19.85 24.19
CA MET A 161 -7.87 19.35 24.09
C MET A 161 -7.33 18.79 25.43
N GLY A 162 -7.86 19.26 26.55
CA GLY A 162 -7.50 18.72 27.88
C GLY A 162 -8.42 17.62 28.41
N MET A 163 -9.29 17.04 27.55
CA MET A 163 -10.25 16.02 27.96
C MET A 163 -9.92 14.67 27.30
N GLU A 164 -9.91 13.61 28.08
CA GLU A 164 -9.99 12.24 27.54
C GLU A 164 -11.35 12.02 26.86
N ARG A 165 -11.34 11.32 25.74
CA ARG A 165 -12.54 10.98 24.99
C ARG A 165 -12.51 9.51 24.62
N ASP A 166 -13.65 8.84 24.76
CA ASP A 166 -13.83 7.43 24.39
C ASP A 166 -13.84 7.20 22.87
N PHE A 167 -14.07 8.27 22.08
CA PHE A 167 -14.16 8.23 20.61
C PHE A 167 -13.39 9.37 19.97
N GLY A 168 -13.00 9.21 18.70
CA GLY A 168 -12.44 10.25 17.86
C GLY A 168 -10.96 10.10 17.57
N GLU A 169 -10.33 8.98 17.89
CA GLU A 169 -8.93 8.74 17.58
C GLU A 169 -8.68 8.74 16.07
N LEU A 170 -9.49 8.03 15.31
CA LEU A 170 -9.36 7.94 13.84
C LEU A 170 -9.61 9.28 13.14
N SER A 171 -10.21 10.26 13.80
CA SER A 171 -10.42 11.60 13.24
C SER A 171 -9.14 12.41 13.09
N TYR A 172 -8.14 12.12 13.89
CA TYR A 172 -6.84 12.80 13.89
C TYR A 172 -5.66 11.86 13.64
N ASN A 173 -5.89 10.56 13.74
CA ASN A 173 -4.91 9.51 13.43
C ASN A 173 -5.56 8.45 12.51
N PRO A 174 -5.90 8.80 11.25
CA PRO A 174 -6.55 7.88 10.34
C PRO A 174 -5.60 6.77 9.94
N ARG A 175 -6.05 5.52 10.07
CA ARG A 175 -5.28 4.34 9.67
C ARG A 175 -5.28 4.15 8.16
N THR A 176 -4.21 3.57 7.66
CA THR A 176 -4.10 3.10 6.28
C THR A 176 -4.11 1.59 6.28
N LEU A 177 -5.00 1.03 5.47
CA LEU A 177 -5.09 -0.41 5.27
C LEU A 177 -4.78 -0.75 3.82
N ILE A 178 -4.08 -1.86 3.62
CA ILE A 178 -3.83 -2.46 2.32
C ILE A 178 -4.81 -3.62 2.18
N PRO A 179 -5.81 -3.53 1.29
CA PRO A 179 -6.79 -4.60 1.09
C PRO A 179 -6.20 -5.73 0.25
N LEU A 180 -6.35 -6.96 0.75
CA LEU A 180 -5.89 -8.18 0.11
C LEU A 180 -7.09 -9.09 -0.22
N TYR A 181 -6.96 -9.84 -1.31
CA TYR A 181 -8.00 -10.69 -1.86
C TYR A 181 -7.42 -12.03 -2.31
N SER A 182 -8.09 -13.12 -1.97
CA SER A 182 -7.79 -14.43 -2.52
C SER A 182 -9.08 -15.21 -2.77
N GLY A 183 -9.36 -15.51 -4.02
CA GLY A 183 -10.59 -16.21 -4.40
C GLY A 183 -10.82 -16.23 -5.90
N GLU A 184 -12.04 -16.58 -6.29
CA GLU A 184 -12.48 -16.67 -7.68
C GLU A 184 -12.87 -15.29 -8.22
N GLY A 185 -12.60 -15.04 -9.52
CA GLY A 185 -13.01 -13.82 -10.20
C GLY A 185 -12.13 -12.58 -9.97
N PRO A 186 -12.57 -11.41 -10.44
CA PRO A 186 -11.78 -10.18 -10.41
C PRO A 186 -11.72 -9.59 -8.99
N ASN A 187 -10.56 -9.11 -8.59
CA ASN A 187 -10.34 -8.42 -7.31
C ASN A 187 -11.05 -7.05 -7.27
N ARG A 188 -12.34 -7.04 -6.99
CA ARG A 188 -13.15 -5.82 -6.81
C ARG A 188 -12.98 -5.23 -5.41
N PHE A 189 -12.63 -6.06 -4.43
CA PHE A 189 -12.45 -5.67 -3.05
C PHE A 189 -11.34 -4.63 -2.90
N SER A 190 -10.16 -4.89 -3.46
CA SER A 190 -9.03 -3.97 -3.33
C SER A 190 -9.35 -2.60 -3.92
N THR A 191 -10.00 -2.54 -5.10
CA THR A 191 -10.44 -1.27 -5.70
C THR A 191 -11.47 -0.55 -4.81
N PHE A 192 -12.46 -1.29 -4.28
CA PHE A 192 -13.49 -0.72 -3.41
C PHE A 192 -12.91 -0.16 -2.11
N MET A 193 -11.95 -0.85 -1.50
CA MET A 193 -11.33 -0.49 -0.23
C MET A 193 -10.16 0.50 -0.35
N GLN A 194 -9.85 1.06 -1.52
CA GLN A 194 -8.88 2.17 -1.67
C GLN A 194 -9.32 3.44 -0.93
N SER A 195 -10.63 3.62 -0.70
CA SER A 195 -11.16 4.75 0.04
C SER A 195 -10.70 4.75 1.50
N LYS A 196 -9.96 5.78 1.91
CA LYS A 196 -9.56 6.00 3.30
C LYS A 196 -10.74 6.06 4.27
N VAL A 197 -11.87 6.58 3.81
CA VAL A 197 -13.11 6.63 4.60
C VAL A 197 -13.57 5.21 4.95
N ARG A 198 -13.65 4.31 3.96
CA ARG A 198 -14.06 2.92 4.16
C ARG A 198 -13.09 2.16 5.04
N GLN A 199 -11.77 2.37 4.87
CA GLN A 199 -10.75 1.79 5.72
C GLN A 199 -10.96 2.19 7.18
N ASN A 200 -11.21 3.47 7.46
CA ASN A 200 -11.38 3.96 8.82
C ASN A 200 -12.75 3.62 9.41
N ILE A 201 -13.82 3.47 8.63
CA ILE A 201 -15.08 2.87 9.07
C ILE A 201 -14.85 1.41 9.52
N LEU A 202 -14.10 0.63 8.71
CA LEU A 202 -13.77 -0.75 9.05
C LEU A 202 -12.97 -0.83 10.37
N CYS A 203 -11.95 0.00 10.53
CA CYS A 203 -11.16 0.09 11.77
C CYS A 203 -12.02 0.46 12.97
N ALA A 204 -12.92 1.45 12.83
CA ALA A 204 -13.78 1.92 13.91
C ALA A 204 -14.67 0.81 14.49
N CYS A 205 -15.21 -0.06 13.63
CA CYS A 205 -16.12 -1.14 14.05
C CYS A 205 -15.45 -2.53 14.08
N TYR A 206 -14.11 -2.60 14.15
CA TYR A 206 -13.39 -3.88 14.14
C TYR A 206 -13.52 -4.65 15.44
N ASN A 207 -13.18 -4.04 16.57
CA ASN A 207 -13.22 -4.70 17.87
C ASN A 207 -14.64 -4.76 18.42
N ASP A 208 -15.40 -3.68 18.28
CA ASP A 208 -16.74 -3.53 18.83
C ASP A 208 -17.74 -3.09 17.75
N ALA A 209 -18.96 -3.60 17.84
CA ALA A 209 -20.03 -3.14 16.98
C ALA A 209 -20.47 -1.72 17.37
N LEU A 210 -20.41 -0.76 16.45
CA LEU A 210 -20.73 0.65 16.65
C LEU A 210 -21.96 1.08 15.85
N THR A 211 -22.70 2.06 16.37
CA THR A 211 -23.75 2.77 15.60
C THR A 211 -23.10 3.70 14.58
N SER A 212 -23.82 4.08 13.51
CA SER A 212 -23.33 5.06 12.54
C SER A 212 -22.96 6.41 13.19
N GLN A 213 -23.64 6.80 14.25
CA GLN A 213 -23.30 7.99 15.04
C GLN A 213 -21.94 7.86 15.74
N GLN A 214 -21.67 6.70 16.35
CA GLN A 214 -20.39 6.43 16.99
C GLN A 214 -19.25 6.35 15.97
N ILE A 215 -19.49 5.72 14.80
CA ILE A 215 -18.54 5.71 13.68
C ILE A 215 -18.25 7.12 13.18
N SER A 216 -19.29 7.96 13.07
CA SER A 216 -19.14 9.38 12.69
C SER A 216 -18.29 10.16 13.70
N LEU A 217 -18.46 9.92 15.00
CA LEU A 217 -17.63 10.52 16.05
C LEU A 217 -16.19 10.04 15.99
N GLU A 218 -16.00 8.72 15.82
CA GLU A 218 -14.67 8.10 15.76
C GLU A 218 -13.86 8.58 14.57
N THR A 219 -14.47 8.64 13.38
CA THR A 219 -13.82 9.04 12.14
C THR A 219 -13.80 10.56 11.94
N GLY A 220 -14.59 11.31 12.70
CA GLY A 220 -14.75 12.74 12.54
C GLY A 220 -15.50 13.17 11.26
N LEU A 221 -16.15 12.24 10.57
CA LEU A 221 -16.87 12.50 9.33
C LEU A 221 -18.36 12.74 9.60
N PRO A 222 -19.02 13.62 8.84
CA PRO A 222 -20.45 13.89 9.00
C PRO A 222 -21.31 12.64 8.78
N LEU A 223 -22.30 12.43 9.64
CA LEU A 223 -23.17 11.26 9.65
C LEU A 223 -23.79 10.89 8.28
N PRO A 224 -24.27 11.83 7.44
CA PRO A 224 -24.84 11.46 6.14
C PRO A 224 -23.83 10.74 5.22
N TYR A 225 -22.54 11.14 5.23
CA TYR A 225 -21.50 10.47 4.45
C TYR A 225 -21.20 9.08 5.02
N ILE A 226 -21.18 8.95 6.34
CA ILE A 226 -21.00 7.66 7.02
C ILE A 226 -22.15 6.70 6.68
N ASP A 227 -23.40 7.17 6.69
CA ASP A 227 -24.57 6.34 6.38
C ASP A 227 -24.53 5.82 4.93
N ASP A 228 -24.08 6.63 3.98
CA ASP A 228 -23.96 6.23 2.58
C ASP A 228 -22.85 5.18 2.40
N GLU A 229 -21.67 5.38 2.99
CA GLU A 229 -20.56 4.43 2.92
C GLU A 229 -20.89 3.11 3.64
N ILE A 230 -21.53 3.18 4.80
CA ILE A 230 -22.00 2.00 5.54
C ILE A 230 -22.95 1.16 4.68
N ARG A 231 -23.90 1.79 3.99
CA ARG A 231 -24.83 1.07 3.09
C ARG A 231 -24.10 0.33 1.99
N GLU A 232 -23.11 0.98 1.36
CA GLU A 232 -22.30 0.37 0.32
C GLU A 232 -21.42 -0.79 0.84
N MET A 233 -20.85 -0.63 2.04
CA MET A 233 -20.05 -1.68 2.68
C MET A 233 -20.91 -2.86 3.16
N GLU A 234 -22.13 -2.60 3.65
CA GLU A 234 -23.09 -3.63 4.07
C GLU A 234 -23.55 -4.49 2.89
N ILE A 235 -23.92 -3.85 1.75
CA ILE A 235 -24.30 -4.55 0.51
C ILE A 235 -23.20 -5.51 0.06
N ARG A 236 -21.93 -5.12 0.22
CA ARG A 236 -20.77 -5.92 -0.17
C ARG A 236 -20.26 -6.85 0.93
N GLN A 237 -20.99 -6.90 2.05
CA GLN A 237 -20.67 -7.76 3.21
C GLN A 237 -19.28 -7.49 3.81
N ILE A 238 -18.73 -6.28 3.64
CA ILE A 238 -17.49 -5.83 4.29
C ILE A 238 -17.74 -5.52 5.77
N ILE A 239 -18.94 -5.06 6.09
CA ILE A 239 -19.46 -4.92 7.44
C ILE A 239 -20.78 -5.67 7.57
N ALA A 240 -21.09 -6.12 8.78
CA ALA A 240 -22.32 -6.82 9.12
C ALA A 240 -23.16 -5.96 10.07
N ARG A 241 -24.48 -5.96 9.87
CA ARG A 241 -25.42 -5.24 10.73
C ARG A 241 -25.80 -6.11 11.93
N GLU A 242 -25.67 -5.57 13.14
CA GLU A 242 -26.13 -6.13 14.40
C GLU A 242 -27.19 -5.20 15.04
N GLY A 243 -28.44 -5.32 14.61
CA GLY A 243 -29.52 -4.43 15.02
C GLY A 243 -29.32 -2.99 14.54
N LYS A 244 -28.99 -2.05 15.46
CA LYS A 244 -28.64 -0.66 15.13
C LYS A 244 -27.13 -0.41 15.02
N ARG A 245 -26.32 -1.45 15.18
CA ARG A 245 -24.86 -1.37 15.16
C ARG A 245 -24.30 -2.07 13.93
N TYR A 246 -23.07 -1.76 13.59
CA TYR A 246 -22.30 -2.34 12.50
C TYR A 246 -20.99 -2.88 13.04
N ARG A 247 -20.60 -4.05 12.56
CA ARG A 247 -19.34 -4.73 12.91
C ARG A 247 -18.56 -5.01 11.63
N ALA A 248 -17.25 -4.92 11.70
CA ALA A 248 -16.38 -5.39 10.61
C ALA A 248 -16.64 -6.88 10.33
N ASN A 249 -16.70 -7.23 9.04
CA ASN A 249 -16.83 -8.61 8.55
C ASN A 249 -15.59 -9.03 7.73
N CYS A 250 -14.48 -8.37 7.96
CA CYS A 250 -13.20 -8.57 7.30
C CYS A 250 -12.09 -8.50 8.35
N ILE A 251 -11.15 -9.43 8.35
CA ILE A 251 -10.02 -9.44 9.28
C ILE A 251 -9.06 -8.29 8.95
N ILE A 252 -8.54 -7.63 9.99
CA ILE A 252 -7.45 -6.67 9.92
C ILE A 252 -6.25 -7.28 10.62
N ILE A 253 -5.16 -7.49 9.89
CA ILE A 253 -3.86 -7.86 10.46
C ILE A 253 -3.16 -6.54 10.81
N THR A 254 -3.11 -6.23 12.10
CA THR A 254 -2.43 -5.03 12.60
C THR A 254 -0.91 -5.19 12.52
N THR A 255 -0.19 -4.09 12.56
CA THR A 255 1.29 -4.12 12.62
C THR A 255 1.80 -4.97 13.78
N GLU A 256 1.17 -4.85 14.96
CA GLU A 256 1.52 -5.64 16.14
C GLU A 256 1.33 -7.15 15.90
N CYS A 257 0.20 -7.54 15.31
CA CYS A 257 -0.08 -8.92 14.95
C CYS A 257 0.92 -9.47 13.93
N ALA A 258 1.22 -8.70 12.88
CA ALA A 258 2.19 -9.08 11.86
C ALA A 258 3.61 -9.25 12.44
N ASP A 259 4.05 -8.33 13.29
CA ASP A 259 5.35 -8.40 13.96
C ASP A 259 5.45 -9.60 14.93
N GLU A 260 4.34 -9.99 15.57
CA GLU A 260 4.30 -11.17 16.43
C GLU A 260 4.38 -12.46 15.62
N ILE A 261 3.67 -12.54 14.49
CA ILE A 261 3.76 -13.66 13.54
C ILE A 261 5.19 -13.77 13.02
N GLU A 262 5.78 -12.71 12.50
CA GLU A 262 7.15 -12.70 11.96
C GLU A 262 8.17 -13.22 12.98
N ARG A 263 8.10 -12.74 14.22
CA ARG A 263 8.99 -13.22 15.30
C ARG A 263 8.80 -14.70 15.63
N ALA A 264 7.57 -15.19 15.61
CA ALA A 264 7.29 -16.60 15.87
C ALA A 264 7.74 -17.53 14.75
N GLU A 265 7.75 -17.02 13.51
CA GLU A 265 8.06 -17.78 12.31
C GLU A 265 9.53 -17.73 11.89
N ALA A 266 10.31 -16.77 12.39
CA ALA A 266 11.72 -16.56 12.00
C ALA A 266 12.56 -17.84 11.94
N LYS A 267 12.41 -18.72 12.94
CA LYS A 267 13.12 -20.02 12.98
C LYS A 267 12.69 -20.99 11.87
N TYR A 268 11.47 -20.90 11.40
CA TYR A 268 10.95 -21.75 10.32
C TYR A 268 11.42 -21.24 8.96
N HIS A 269 11.54 -19.92 8.79
CA HIS A 269 12.09 -19.32 7.57
C HIS A 269 13.51 -19.79 7.30
N GLU A 270 14.35 -19.83 8.33
CA GLU A 270 15.72 -20.37 8.24
C GLU A 270 15.75 -21.85 7.86
N GLN A 271 14.90 -22.66 8.50
CA GLN A 271 14.78 -24.08 8.19
C GLN A 271 14.28 -24.33 6.77
N LEU A 272 13.29 -23.56 6.31
CA LEU A 272 12.79 -23.63 4.93
C LEU A 272 13.90 -23.27 3.94
N ALA A 273 14.64 -22.18 4.18
CA ALA A 273 15.76 -21.77 3.32
C ALA A 273 16.86 -22.84 3.24
N ASP A 274 17.23 -23.46 4.37
CA ASP A 274 18.21 -24.56 4.39
C ASP A 274 17.76 -25.74 3.53
N LYS A 275 16.52 -26.17 3.69
CA LYS A 275 15.96 -27.29 2.92
C LYS A 275 15.84 -26.94 1.43
N MET A 276 15.39 -25.74 1.11
CA MET A 276 15.28 -25.27 -0.28
C MET A 276 16.64 -25.17 -0.95
N ALA A 277 17.68 -24.68 -0.25
CA ALA A 277 19.05 -24.68 -0.74
C ALA A 277 19.56 -26.10 -1.05
N ALA A 278 19.35 -27.04 -0.12
CA ALA A 278 19.71 -28.43 -0.31
C ALA A 278 19.01 -29.08 -1.53
N PHE A 279 17.74 -28.79 -1.72
CA PHE A 279 16.99 -29.23 -2.89
C PHE A 279 17.59 -28.67 -4.19
N ILE A 280 17.80 -27.38 -4.29
CA ILE A 280 18.38 -26.74 -5.47
C ILE A 280 19.74 -27.36 -5.81
N HIS A 281 20.64 -27.53 -4.83
CA HIS A 281 21.96 -28.10 -5.06
C HIS A 281 21.90 -29.57 -5.49
N SER A 282 21.08 -30.39 -4.81
CA SER A 282 21.03 -31.84 -5.08
C SER A 282 20.30 -32.18 -6.38
N ARG A 283 19.31 -31.37 -6.80
CA ARG A 283 18.45 -31.69 -7.94
C ARG A 283 18.84 -31.00 -9.25
N LEU A 284 19.77 -30.07 -9.22
CA LEU A 284 20.12 -29.27 -10.42
C LEU A 284 20.61 -30.17 -11.58
N ARG A 285 21.37 -31.24 -11.32
CA ARG A 285 21.84 -32.19 -12.35
C ARG A 285 20.68 -32.98 -12.95
N GLU A 286 19.79 -33.49 -12.12
CA GLU A 286 18.57 -34.20 -12.54
C GLU A 286 17.66 -33.30 -13.34
N TYR A 287 17.47 -32.08 -12.89
CA TYR A 287 16.69 -31.03 -13.58
C TYR A 287 17.21 -30.74 -15.00
N LYS A 288 18.55 -30.60 -15.16
CA LYS A 288 19.17 -30.42 -16.48
C LYS A 288 18.96 -31.62 -17.38
N SER A 289 18.92 -32.84 -16.84
CA SER A 289 18.75 -34.08 -17.63
C SER A 289 17.35 -34.24 -18.24
N ILE A 290 16.37 -33.47 -17.80
CA ILE A 290 15.01 -33.46 -18.40
C ILE A 290 15.04 -32.90 -19.84
N ALA A 291 16.12 -32.19 -20.21
CA ALA A 291 16.40 -31.74 -21.58
C ALA A 291 15.28 -30.90 -22.22
N PHE A 292 14.68 -29.98 -21.46
CA PHE A 292 13.71 -29.01 -21.95
C PHE A 292 14.39 -27.87 -22.74
N ALA A 293 13.65 -27.10 -23.51
CA ALA A 293 14.18 -25.94 -24.21
C ALA A 293 14.59 -24.84 -23.21
N GLY A 294 15.88 -24.53 -23.11
CA GLY A 294 16.49 -23.66 -22.08
C GLY A 294 17.24 -24.42 -20.99
N SER A 295 17.34 -25.75 -21.08
CA SER A 295 18.19 -26.55 -20.16
C SER A 295 19.68 -26.25 -20.32
N ASP A 296 20.06 -25.52 -21.37
CA ASP A 296 21.40 -24.98 -21.68
C ASP A 296 21.64 -23.56 -21.10
N PHE A 297 20.69 -22.97 -20.43
CA PHE A 297 20.83 -21.65 -19.79
C PHE A 297 21.90 -21.66 -18.68
N SER A 298 22.31 -20.47 -18.27
CA SER A 298 23.29 -20.28 -17.20
C SER A 298 22.87 -21.00 -15.92
N GLU A 299 23.86 -21.47 -15.16
CA GLU A 299 23.57 -22.23 -13.94
C GLU A 299 22.72 -21.45 -12.93
N ASN A 300 22.97 -20.13 -12.83
CA ASN A 300 22.16 -19.28 -11.96
C ASN A 300 20.70 -19.21 -12.42
N THR A 301 20.47 -19.07 -13.73
CA THR A 301 19.09 -19.10 -14.28
C THR A 301 18.41 -20.43 -13.99
N LEU A 302 19.10 -21.55 -14.16
CA LEU A 302 18.54 -22.87 -13.87
C LEU A 302 18.26 -23.10 -12.38
N ARG A 303 19.10 -22.56 -11.49
CA ARG A 303 18.83 -22.57 -10.04
C ARG A 303 17.57 -21.78 -9.70
N TRP A 304 17.43 -20.59 -10.27
CA TRP A 304 16.24 -19.77 -10.10
C TRP A 304 14.98 -20.43 -10.68
N GLN A 305 15.08 -21.09 -11.84
CA GLN A 305 13.96 -21.79 -12.44
C GLN A 305 13.48 -22.97 -11.56
N LEU A 306 14.42 -23.76 -11.07
CA LEU A 306 14.09 -24.86 -10.16
C LEU A 306 13.47 -24.34 -8.85
N ALA A 307 14.01 -23.23 -8.32
CA ALA A 307 13.46 -22.54 -7.17
C ALA A 307 12.05 -21.98 -7.46
N THR A 308 11.83 -21.36 -8.63
CA THR A 308 10.54 -20.77 -9.01
C THR A 308 9.44 -21.82 -9.09
N VAL A 309 9.73 -23.00 -9.67
CA VAL A 309 8.76 -24.12 -9.68
C VAL A 309 8.44 -24.58 -8.26
N MET A 310 9.47 -24.72 -7.41
CA MET A 310 9.28 -25.09 -6.01
C MET A 310 8.49 -24.03 -5.24
N PHE A 311 8.82 -22.74 -5.38
CA PHE A 311 8.12 -21.63 -4.72
C PHE A 311 6.64 -21.59 -5.11
N ARG A 312 6.36 -21.78 -6.41
CA ARG A 312 4.98 -21.86 -6.88
C ARG A 312 4.22 -23.02 -6.24
N LEU A 313 4.83 -24.17 -6.12
CA LEU A 313 4.21 -25.34 -5.48
C LEU A 313 4.02 -25.13 -3.98
N VAL A 314 4.97 -24.48 -3.30
CA VAL A 314 4.85 -24.14 -1.87
C VAL A 314 3.78 -23.08 -1.63
N GLY A 315 3.78 -22.01 -2.41
CA GLY A 315 2.79 -20.93 -2.32
C GLY A 315 1.40 -21.33 -2.82
N GLY A 316 1.36 -22.23 -3.81
CA GLY A 316 0.14 -22.82 -4.37
C GLY A 316 -0.20 -24.19 -3.81
N VAL A 317 0.49 -24.64 -2.72
CA VAL A 317 0.05 -25.85 -2.00
C VAL A 317 -1.41 -25.66 -1.74
N GLU A 318 -2.20 -26.46 -2.41
CA GLU A 318 -3.64 -26.48 -2.36
C GLU A 318 -4.11 -26.35 -0.92
N CYS A 319 -4.15 -25.11 -0.45
CA CYS A 319 -5.00 -24.79 0.65
C CYS A 319 -6.38 -25.09 0.08
N GLY A 320 -6.97 -26.21 0.44
CA GLY A 320 -8.39 -26.45 0.20
C GLY A 320 -9.28 -25.31 0.69
N ALA A 321 -8.65 -24.34 1.31
CA ALA A 321 -9.15 -23.08 1.86
C ALA A 321 -9.96 -22.25 0.86
N THR A 322 -9.62 -22.19 -0.43
CA THR A 322 -10.42 -21.40 -1.38
C THR A 322 -11.78 -22.03 -1.67
N LYS A 323 -11.93 -23.37 -1.53
CA LYS A 323 -13.23 -24.05 -1.66
C LYS A 323 -14.16 -23.75 -0.50
N ASP A 324 -13.60 -23.44 0.68
CA ASP A 324 -14.33 -23.09 1.89
C ASP A 324 -14.41 -21.57 2.11
N ALA A 325 -13.94 -20.77 1.13
CA ALA A 325 -13.97 -19.33 1.22
C ALA A 325 -15.42 -18.82 1.32
N PRO A 326 -15.69 -17.82 2.18
CA PRO A 326 -17.03 -17.27 2.32
C PRO A 326 -17.49 -16.60 1.03
N ARG A 327 -18.79 -16.63 0.78
CA ARG A 327 -19.37 -15.92 -0.35
C ARG A 327 -19.36 -14.42 -0.07
N THR A 328 -18.78 -13.64 -0.96
CA THR A 328 -18.71 -12.19 -0.86
C THR A 328 -20.00 -11.53 -1.34
N GLY A 329 -20.21 -10.26 -1.00
CA GLY A 329 -21.31 -9.46 -1.52
C GLY A 329 -21.27 -9.22 -3.03
N TRP A 330 -20.19 -9.56 -3.73
CA TRP A 330 -20.10 -9.57 -5.19
C TRP A 330 -20.53 -10.92 -5.80
N GLY A 331 -20.82 -11.92 -4.97
CA GLY A 331 -21.32 -13.23 -5.39
C GLY A 331 -20.23 -14.27 -5.66
N GLU A 332 -18.97 -13.94 -5.46
CA GLU A 332 -17.80 -14.81 -5.62
C GLU A 332 -17.41 -15.44 -4.27
N ASN A 333 -16.75 -16.59 -4.29
CA ASN A 333 -16.16 -17.17 -3.07
C ASN A 333 -14.74 -16.63 -2.92
N ALA A 334 -14.48 -15.87 -1.85
CA ALA A 334 -13.16 -15.30 -1.61
C ALA A 334 -12.93 -14.97 -0.13
N TYR A 335 -11.69 -15.03 0.29
CA TYR A 335 -11.20 -14.41 1.51
C TYR A 335 -10.87 -12.94 1.25
N LEU A 336 -11.32 -12.09 2.14
CA LEU A 336 -11.10 -10.65 2.13
C LEU A 336 -10.46 -10.27 3.46
N TRP A 337 -9.28 -9.65 3.41
CA TRP A 337 -8.64 -9.13 4.61
C TRP A 337 -7.88 -7.85 4.31
N CYS A 338 -7.48 -7.16 5.35
CA CYS A 338 -6.66 -5.97 5.24
C CYS A 338 -5.41 -6.13 6.12
N VAL A 339 -4.31 -5.54 5.70
CA VAL A 339 -3.10 -5.43 6.51
C VAL A 339 -2.75 -3.95 6.72
N GLU A 340 -2.23 -3.58 7.89
CA GLU A 340 -1.77 -2.20 8.14
C GLU A 340 -0.42 -1.92 7.48
N LYS A 341 0.42 -2.94 7.35
CA LYS A 341 1.76 -2.83 6.77
C LYS A 341 2.03 -4.07 5.92
N LEU A 342 2.52 -3.88 4.70
CA LEU A 342 3.09 -4.99 3.95
C LEU A 342 4.43 -5.38 4.57
N ASN A 343 4.71 -6.69 4.60
CA ASN A 343 6.02 -7.16 4.98
C ASN A 343 7.07 -6.60 3.99
N GLU A 344 8.11 -5.94 4.48
CA GLU A 344 9.20 -5.37 3.66
C GLU A 344 9.96 -6.45 2.87
N LYS A 345 9.87 -7.70 3.31
CA LYS A 345 10.41 -8.87 2.64
C LYS A 345 9.48 -9.44 1.56
N HIS A 346 8.34 -8.79 1.30
CA HIS A 346 7.45 -9.14 0.20
C HIS A 346 8.07 -8.69 -1.13
N ILE A 347 8.95 -9.52 -1.67
CA ILE A 347 9.74 -9.23 -2.88
C ILE A 347 9.25 -9.93 -4.13
N PHE A 348 8.21 -10.74 -4.03
CA PHE A 348 7.64 -11.49 -5.14
C PHE A 348 6.13 -11.33 -5.24
N SER A 349 5.64 -11.35 -6.47
CA SER A 349 4.27 -11.79 -6.78
C SER A 349 4.33 -12.85 -7.87
N TYR A 350 3.37 -13.76 -7.89
CA TYR A 350 3.28 -14.74 -8.96
C TYR A 350 1.93 -14.65 -9.66
N CYS A 351 1.96 -14.97 -10.94
CA CYS A 351 0.77 -15.05 -11.76
C CYS A 351 0.95 -16.06 -12.88
N ASP A 352 -0.14 -16.35 -13.60
CA ASP A 352 -0.11 -17.09 -14.84
C ASP A 352 -1.04 -16.47 -15.87
N VAL A 353 -0.68 -16.68 -17.14
CA VAL A 353 -1.51 -16.29 -18.28
C VAL A 353 -1.64 -17.51 -19.19
N GLN A 354 -2.86 -17.91 -19.44
CA GLN A 354 -3.17 -19.05 -20.30
C GLN A 354 -3.74 -18.59 -21.64
N ASN A 355 -3.32 -19.24 -22.73
CA ASN A 355 -3.91 -19.03 -24.04
C ASN A 355 -5.08 -20.01 -24.30
N PRO A 356 -5.87 -19.82 -25.37
CA PRO A 356 -6.98 -20.72 -25.70
C PRO A 356 -6.59 -22.18 -26.00
N ARG A 357 -5.30 -22.47 -26.31
CA ARG A 357 -4.81 -23.86 -26.49
C ARG A 357 -4.42 -24.52 -25.16
N GLY A 358 -4.49 -23.79 -24.05
CA GLY A 358 -4.09 -24.27 -22.74
C GLY A 358 -2.60 -24.08 -22.41
N ASP A 359 -1.78 -23.54 -23.35
CA ASP A 359 -0.40 -23.17 -23.04
C ASP A 359 -0.38 -22.11 -21.97
N THR A 360 0.51 -22.24 -20.99
CA THR A 360 0.51 -21.37 -19.81
C THR A 360 1.89 -20.77 -19.59
N LEU A 361 1.95 -19.44 -19.57
CA LEU A 361 3.10 -18.67 -19.12
C LEU A 361 3.00 -18.48 -17.61
N TYR A 362 3.97 -19.04 -16.89
CA TYR A 362 4.10 -18.87 -15.46
C TYR A 362 5.21 -17.86 -15.18
N PHE A 363 4.98 -16.94 -14.24
CA PHE A 363 6.02 -15.99 -13.84
C PHE A 363 5.92 -15.65 -12.36
N LEU A 364 7.08 -15.32 -11.81
CA LEU A 364 7.28 -14.80 -10.49
C LEU A 364 8.01 -13.46 -10.65
N ASP A 365 7.32 -12.36 -10.37
CA ASP A 365 7.91 -11.03 -10.42
C ASP A 365 8.76 -10.78 -9.18
N TYR A 366 10.01 -10.38 -9.39
CA TYR A 366 10.95 -10.03 -8.34
C TYR A 366 11.13 -8.52 -8.28
N TRP A 367 10.87 -7.91 -7.12
CA TRP A 367 10.70 -6.46 -6.98
C TRP A 367 11.89 -5.74 -6.34
N LYS A 368 12.84 -6.46 -5.73
CA LYS A 368 13.94 -5.85 -4.99
C LYS A 368 14.96 -5.21 -5.94
N ASP A 369 15.38 -3.98 -5.64
CA ASP A 369 16.50 -3.26 -6.28
C ASP A 369 16.40 -3.05 -7.81
N GLY A 370 15.20 -2.90 -8.34
CA GLY A 370 15.00 -2.71 -9.78
C GLY A 370 15.44 -3.88 -10.64
N LEU A 371 15.68 -5.05 -10.04
CA LEU A 371 16.15 -6.26 -10.70
C LEU A 371 15.01 -7.05 -11.37
N GLY A 372 13.78 -6.56 -11.32
CA GLY A 372 12.66 -7.13 -12.05
C GLY A 372 12.92 -7.09 -13.55
N LYS A 373 13.34 -8.22 -14.12
CA LYS A 373 13.25 -8.41 -15.55
C LYS A 373 11.82 -8.86 -15.87
N GLY A 374 11.14 -8.00 -16.55
CA GLY A 374 9.85 -8.33 -17.15
C GLY A 374 8.67 -7.68 -16.44
N ASP A 375 8.10 -6.67 -17.06
CA ASP A 375 6.76 -6.23 -16.79
C ASP A 375 5.81 -7.14 -17.58
N HIS A 376 5.33 -8.20 -16.92
CA HIS A 376 4.44 -9.20 -17.54
C HIS A 376 3.02 -8.68 -17.79
N ARG A 377 2.72 -7.43 -17.43
CA ARG A 377 1.39 -6.81 -17.62
C ARG A 377 0.95 -6.81 -19.09
N ASP A 378 1.90 -6.81 -20.04
CA ASP A 378 1.59 -6.88 -21.47
C ASP A 378 0.84 -8.16 -21.87
N PHE A 379 0.98 -9.22 -21.11
CA PHE A 379 0.31 -10.49 -21.39
C PHE A 379 -1.13 -10.53 -20.84
N TYR A 380 -1.46 -9.69 -19.87
CA TYR A 380 -2.79 -9.68 -19.26
C TYR A 380 -3.84 -9.11 -20.23
N GLY A 381 -4.89 -9.89 -20.47
CA GLY A 381 -5.99 -9.47 -21.35
C GLY A 381 -5.60 -9.26 -22.82
N ASN A 382 -4.38 -9.66 -23.20
CA ASN A 382 -3.87 -9.54 -24.56
C ASN A 382 -3.68 -10.95 -25.20
N GLU A 383 -4.79 -11.56 -25.63
CA GLU A 383 -4.78 -12.88 -26.24
C GLU A 383 -3.83 -13.01 -27.42
N ARG A 384 -3.64 -11.92 -28.18
CA ARG A 384 -2.71 -11.92 -29.30
C ARG A 384 -1.28 -12.02 -28.83
N TYR A 385 -0.92 -11.27 -27.81
CA TYR A 385 0.46 -11.21 -27.29
C TYR A 385 0.88 -12.57 -26.73
N ILE A 386 0.05 -13.19 -25.91
CA ILE A 386 0.33 -14.55 -25.39
C ILE A 386 0.36 -15.59 -26.50
N ARG A 387 -0.54 -15.52 -27.50
CA ARG A 387 -0.54 -16.41 -28.66
C ARG A 387 0.77 -16.34 -29.43
N LEU A 388 1.22 -15.13 -29.78
CA LEU A 388 2.49 -14.94 -30.51
C LEU A 388 3.68 -15.44 -29.73
N PHE A 389 3.70 -15.24 -28.41
CA PHE A 389 4.77 -15.76 -27.54
C PHE A 389 4.77 -17.29 -27.53
N CYS A 390 3.59 -17.93 -27.46
CA CYS A 390 3.48 -19.39 -27.59
C CYS A 390 3.95 -19.89 -28.95
N ASP A 391 3.61 -19.19 -30.05
CA ASP A 391 4.09 -19.52 -31.39
C ASP A 391 5.63 -19.46 -31.48
N VAL A 392 6.24 -18.47 -30.83
CA VAL A 392 7.71 -18.40 -30.69
C VAL A 392 8.26 -19.58 -29.89
N CYS A 393 7.63 -19.92 -28.76
CA CYS A 393 8.04 -21.06 -27.92
C CYS A 393 7.91 -22.40 -28.65
N ARG A 394 6.93 -22.55 -29.55
CA ARG A 394 6.74 -23.73 -30.40
C ARG A 394 7.63 -23.74 -31.65
N GLY A 395 8.29 -22.64 -31.96
CA GLY A 395 9.03 -22.46 -33.22
C GLY A 395 8.15 -22.27 -34.45
N GLU A 396 6.88 -21.94 -34.29
CA GLU A 396 5.85 -21.79 -35.32
C GLU A 396 5.78 -20.37 -35.91
N THR A 397 6.92 -19.75 -36.19
CA THR A 397 7.00 -18.33 -36.63
C THR A 397 7.14 -18.16 -38.14
N LYS A 398 6.73 -19.16 -38.95
CA LYS A 398 6.93 -19.12 -40.41
C LYS A 398 6.00 -18.17 -41.17
N THR A 399 4.84 -17.84 -40.65
CA THR A 399 3.79 -17.04 -41.31
C THR A 399 3.32 -15.92 -40.38
N LEU A 400 4.19 -14.93 -40.17
CA LEU A 400 3.87 -13.75 -39.35
C LEU A 400 3.42 -12.60 -40.26
N SER A 401 2.33 -11.93 -39.92
CA SER A 401 1.93 -10.68 -40.54
C SER A 401 2.91 -9.55 -40.16
N GLU A 402 2.93 -8.45 -40.91
CA GLU A 402 3.73 -7.26 -40.58
C GLU A 402 3.42 -6.77 -39.17
N TYR A 403 2.14 -6.80 -38.78
CA TYR A 403 1.67 -6.42 -37.45
C TYR A 403 2.15 -7.41 -36.35
N ASP A 404 2.28 -8.71 -36.64
CA ASP A 404 2.85 -9.69 -35.71
C ASP A 404 4.35 -9.48 -35.51
N LEU A 405 5.07 -9.07 -36.56
CA LEU A 405 6.48 -8.75 -36.49
C LEU A 405 6.76 -7.54 -35.58
N GLU A 406 5.88 -6.54 -35.57
CA GLU A 406 5.98 -5.39 -34.63
C GLU A 406 5.83 -5.86 -33.18
N ALA A 407 4.84 -6.70 -32.88
CA ALA A 407 4.66 -7.24 -31.53
C ALA A 407 5.84 -8.12 -31.08
N ILE A 408 6.41 -8.92 -31.98
CA ILE A 408 7.62 -9.70 -31.69
C ILE A 408 8.84 -8.79 -31.50
N ALA A 409 8.97 -7.71 -32.28
CA ALA A 409 10.04 -6.73 -32.08
C ALA A 409 9.95 -6.07 -30.69
N GLU A 410 8.73 -5.80 -30.21
CA GLU A 410 8.50 -5.35 -28.85
C GLU A 410 8.93 -6.40 -27.82
N MET A 411 8.57 -7.67 -28.01
CA MET A 411 9.01 -8.77 -27.13
C MET A 411 10.53 -8.90 -27.11
N VAL A 412 11.22 -8.68 -28.25
CA VAL A 412 12.69 -8.68 -28.33
C VAL A 412 13.25 -7.51 -27.53
N ARG A 413 12.68 -6.33 -27.64
CA ARG A 413 13.12 -5.13 -26.91
C ARG A 413 12.94 -5.29 -25.39
N LYS A 414 11.86 -5.94 -24.97
CA LYS A 414 11.57 -6.25 -23.56
C LYS A 414 12.34 -7.47 -23.03
N GLY A 415 13.04 -8.20 -23.89
CA GLY A 415 13.87 -9.34 -23.51
C GLY A 415 13.13 -10.67 -23.33
N TYR A 416 11.87 -10.80 -23.75
CA TYR A 416 11.12 -12.08 -23.75
C TYR A 416 11.54 -13.01 -24.88
N VAL A 417 12.02 -12.42 -25.99
CA VAL A 417 12.40 -13.14 -27.19
C VAL A 417 13.78 -12.65 -27.63
N MET A 418 14.61 -13.56 -28.13
CA MET A 418 15.84 -13.22 -28.82
C MET A 418 15.78 -13.66 -30.29
N LYS A 419 16.53 -13.00 -31.17
CA LYS A 419 16.69 -13.40 -32.57
C LYS A 419 18.07 -13.96 -32.79
N LEU A 420 18.17 -15.27 -33.04
CA LEU A 420 19.40 -15.98 -33.30
C LEU A 420 19.38 -16.61 -34.69
N GLN A 421 20.38 -16.30 -35.52
CA GLN A 421 20.50 -16.84 -36.89
C GLN A 421 19.20 -16.74 -37.71
N GLY A 422 18.50 -15.61 -37.58
CA GLY A 422 17.23 -15.36 -38.29
C GLY A 422 15.98 -16.03 -37.68
N ARG A 423 16.11 -16.80 -36.61
CA ARG A 423 15.00 -17.43 -35.90
C ARG A 423 14.73 -16.74 -34.58
N TYR A 424 13.46 -16.71 -34.18
CA TYR A 424 13.06 -16.23 -32.84
C TYR A 424 13.14 -17.38 -31.84
N ARG A 425 13.68 -17.10 -30.67
CA ARG A 425 13.78 -18.03 -29.53
C ARG A 425 13.29 -17.32 -28.26
N ALA A 426 12.52 -18.01 -27.44
CA ALA A 426 12.14 -17.50 -26.12
C ALA A 426 13.37 -17.47 -25.20
N THR A 427 13.41 -16.49 -24.30
CA THR A 427 14.43 -16.31 -23.28
C THR A 427 14.07 -16.98 -21.95
N VAL A 428 12.93 -17.66 -21.93
CA VAL A 428 12.42 -18.44 -20.80
C VAL A 428 12.59 -19.93 -21.07
N PRO A 429 12.71 -20.78 -20.06
CA PRO A 429 12.54 -22.23 -20.21
C PRO A 429 11.16 -22.55 -20.77
N VAL A 430 11.14 -23.52 -21.69
CA VAL A 430 9.90 -24.02 -22.30
C VAL A 430 9.81 -25.52 -22.07
N TYR A 431 8.76 -25.93 -21.42
CA TYR A 431 8.46 -27.34 -21.11
C TYR A 431 7.30 -27.87 -21.96
N THR A 432 7.36 -29.14 -22.32
CA THR A 432 6.14 -29.90 -22.63
C THR A 432 5.41 -30.23 -21.32
N ALA A 433 4.14 -30.60 -21.39
CA ALA A 433 3.37 -31.04 -20.23
C ALA A 433 4.07 -32.19 -19.47
N ALA A 434 4.66 -33.15 -20.19
CA ALA A 434 5.40 -34.29 -19.59
C ALA A 434 6.68 -33.84 -18.86
N GLN A 435 7.47 -32.92 -19.46
CA GLN A 435 8.67 -32.37 -18.83
C GLN A 435 8.31 -31.56 -17.58
N TYR A 436 7.28 -30.74 -17.64
CA TYR A 436 6.80 -29.99 -16.48
C TYR A 436 6.29 -30.91 -15.37
N GLY A 437 5.57 -31.99 -15.75
CA GLY A 437 5.18 -33.05 -14.82
C GLY A 437 6.37 -33.64 -14.07
N ALA A 438 7.43 -34.01 -14.78
CA ALA A 438 8.64 -34.55 -14.15
C ALA A 438 9.30 -33.57 -13.17
N VAL A 439 9.39 -32.27 -13.51
CA VAL A 439 9.92 -31.23 -12.62
C VAL A 439 9.03 -31.04 -11.38
N THR A 440 7.72 -30.96 -11.58
CA THR A 440 6.77 -30.77 -10.47
C THR A 440 6.71 -31.97 -9.55
N ASP A 441 6.81 -33.20 -10.06
CA ASP A 441 6.80 -34.41 -9.25
C ASP A 441 8.07 -34.53 -8.37
N MET A 442 9.22 -34.16 -8.92
CA MET A 442 10.48 -34.05 -8.16
C MET A 442 10.35 -33.05 -7.00
N ALA A 443 9.76 -31.88 -7.26
CA ALA A 443 9.55 -30.85 -6.25
C ALA A 443 8.47 -31.24 -5.23
N ARG A 444 7.33 -31.82 -5.67
CA ARG A 444 6.25 -32.29 -4.77
C ARG A 444 6.72 -33.35 -3.79
N GLY A 445 7.50 -34.33 -4.28
CA GLY A 445 8.07 -35.37 -3.42
C GLY A 445 8.95 -34.76 -2.31
N PHE A 446 9.76 -33.79 -2.65
CA PHE A 446 10.61 -33.09 -1.69
C PHE A 446 9.77 -32.23 -0.72
N ILE A 447 8.80 -31.45 -1.23
CA ILE A 447 7.91 -30.61 -0.40
C ILE A 447 7.18 -31.48 0.61
N ALA A 448 6.60 -32.60 0.17
CA ALA A 448 5.86 -33.50 1.05
C ALA A 448 6.73 -34.10 2.17
N ALA A 449 7.97 -34.49 1.85
CA ALA A 449 8.86 -35.13 2.81
C ALA A 449 9.55 -34.13 3.77
N GLU A 450 10.00 -32.99 3.24
CA GLU A 450 10.95 -32.12 3.95
C GLU A 450 10.34 -30.76 4.37
N LEU A 451 9.43 -30.19 3.57
CA LEU A 451 8.89 -28.85 3.85
C LEU A 451 7.54 -28.89 4.58
N THR A 452 6.67 -29.85 4.27
CA THR A 452 5.32 -29.92 4.85
C THR A 452 5.30 -29.89 6.38
N PRO A 453 6.16 -30.61 7.11
CA PRO A 453 6.16 -30.54 8.58
C PRO A 453 6.50 -29.14 9.11
N ILE A 454 7.43 -28.44 8.43
CA ILE A 454 7.84 -27.07 8.80
C ILE A 454 6.70 -26.10 8.52
N LEU A 455 6.08 -26.20 7.34
CA LEU A 455 4.95 -25.38 6.94
C LEU A 455 3.75 -25.55 7.89
N GLN A 456 3.43 -26.78 8.27
CA GLN A 456 2.34 -27.03 9.24
C GLN A 456 2.62 -26.43 10.63
N ALA A 457 3.87 -26.51 11.09
CA ALA A 457 4.25 -25.91 12.37
C ALA A 457 4.19 -24.36 12.32
N MET A 458 4.60 -23.77 11.19
CA MET A 458 4.53 -22.34 10.91
C MET A 458 3.08 -21.88 10.87
N ASP A 459 2.22 -22.52 10.07
CA ASP A 459 0.78 -22.24 10.00
C ASP A 459 0.11 -22.31 11.37
N GLY A 460 0.45 -23.33 12.16
CA GLY A 460 -0.08 -23.47 13.50
C GLY A 460 0.33 -22.32 14.44
N ALA A 461 1.48 -21.70 14.21
CA ALA A 461 1.90 -20.50 14.95
C ALA A 461 1.12 -19.28 14.48
N ALA A 462 1.05 -19.04 13.18
CA ALA A 462 0.30 -17.92 12.59
C ALA A 462 -1.18 -17.95 12.98
N VAL A 463 -1.84 -19.11 12.87
CA VAL A 463 -3.27 -19.28 13.26
C VAL A 463 -3.49 -18.93 14.73
N ARG A 464 -2.62 -19.36 15.64
CA ARG A 464 -2.78 -19.05 17.07
C ARG A 464 -2.65 -17.55 17.35
N ILE A 465 -1.67 -16.90 16.75
CA ILE A 465 -1.42 -15.47 16.94
C ILE A 465 -2.56 -14.67 16.31
N LEU A 466 -2.88 -14.93 15.05
CA LEU A 466 -3.96 -14.24 14.35
C LEU A 466 -5.30 -14.42 15.07
N ALA A 467 -5.58 -15.60 15.63
CA ALA A 467 -6.78 -15.84 16.45
C ALA A 467 -6.82 -14.97 17.71
N ALA A 468 -5.67 -14.76 18.36
CA ALA A 468 -5.60 -13.91 19.56
C ALA A 468 -5.89 -12.43 19.25
N HIS A 469 -5.52 -11.96 18.06
CA HIS A 469 -5.73 -10.59 17.60
C HIS A 469 -7.07 -10.38 16.84
N THR A 470 -7.82 -11.45 16.59
CA THR A 470 -9.06 -11.38 15.79
C THR A 470 -10.30 -11.38 16.69
N PRO A 471 -11.26 -10.47 16.46
CA PRO A 471 -12.55 -10.47 17.17
C PRO A 471 -13.29 -11.81 17.04
N LYS A 472 -14.04 -12.20 18.11
CA LYS A 472 -14.76 -13.48 18.16
C LYS A 472 -15.66 -13.75 16.96
N ALA A 473 -16.28 -12.71 16.41
CA ALA A 473 -17.20 -12.83 15.28
C ALA A 473 -16.50 -13.27 13.97
N LEU A 474 -15.18 -13.08 13.86
CA LEU A 474 -14.37 -13.37 12.67
C LEU A 474 -13.48 -14.61 12.80
N GLN A 475 -13.52 -15.30 13.94
CA GLN A 475 -12.65 -16.45 14.23
C GLN A 475 -12.72 -17.58 13.18
N GLN A 476 -13.87 -17.77 12.56
CA GLN A 476 -14.06 -18.78 11.52
C GLN A 476 -13.26 -18.51 10.24
N GLN A 477 -12.80 -17.27 10.01
CA GLN A 477 -12.01 -16.88 8.84
C GLN A 477 -10.50 -17.00 9.09
N VAL A 478 -10.06 -17.12 10.34
CA VAL A 478 -8.64 -17.06 10.75
C VAL A 478 -7.78 -18.08 10.01
N ALA A 479 -8.20 -19.35 10.01
CA ALA A 479 -7.40 -20.41 9.40
C ALA A 479 -7.26 -20.22 7.88
N GLY A 480 -8.33 -19.79 7.20
CA GLY A 480 -8.30 -19.53 5.78
C GLY A 480 -7.41 -18.34 5.41
N ILE A 481 -7.49 -17.25 6.19
CA ILE A 481 -6.68 -16.06 5.94
C ILE A 481 -5.20 -16.32 6.25
N ALA A 482 -4.87 -17.00 7.34
CA ALA A 482 -3.49 -17.41 7.64
C ALA A 482 -2.90 -18.28 6.50
N ALA A 483 -3.72 -19.16 5.93
CA ALA A 483 -3.31 -19.97 4.79
C ALA A 483 -3.09 -19.15 3.50
N MET A 484 -3.86 -18.08 3.29
CA MET A 484 -3.71 -17.19 2.12
C MET A 484 -2.48 -16.27 2.25
N ASP A 485 -2.14 -15.85 3.47
CA ASP A 485 -0.97 -14.99 3.73
C ASP A 485 0.36 -15.76 3.69
N ARG A 486 0.31 -17.10 3.73
CA ARG A 486 1.47 -18.01 3.72
C ARG A 486 2.49 -17.74 2.62
N PHE A 487 2.06 -17.22 1.45
CA PHE A 487 2.98 -17.02 0.33
C PHE A 487 4.17 -16.12 0.70
N VAL A 488 3.91 -15.05 1.45
CA VAL A 488 4.98 -14.15 1.92
C VAL A 488 5.95 -14.91 2.83
N ASP A 489 5.42 -15.61 3.82
CA ASP A 489 6.22 -16.21 4.88
C ASP A 489 6.92 -17.51 4.44
N ALA A 490 6.26 -18.31 3.61
CA ALA A 490 6.81 -19.58 3.13
C ALA A 490 7.65 -19.47 1.83
N VAL A 491 7.54 -18.37 1.10
CA VAL A 491 8.23 -18.17 -0.18
C VAL A 491 9.11 -16.93 -0.18
N CYS A 492 8.55 -15.74 0.07
CA CYS A 492 9.30 -14.49 -0.09
C CYS A 492 10.45 -14.38 0.91
N ILE A 493 10.22 -14.71 2.18
CA ILE A 493 11.25 -14.62 3.21
C ILE A 493 12.35 -15.66 3.00
N PRO A 494 12.05 -16.96 2.84
CA PRO A 494 13.09 -17.95 2.51
C PRO A 494 13.85 -17.64 1.23
N ALA A 495 13.18 -17.14 0.18
CA ALA A 495 13.86 -16.74 -1.06
C ALA A 495 14.83 -15.57 -0.84
N THR A 496 14.47 -14.60 0.01
CA THR A 496 15.37 -13.50 0.40
C THR A 496 16.62 -14.07 1.11
N ILE A 497 16.43 -15.00 2.04
CA ILE A 497 17.55 -15.67 2.73
C ILE A 497 18.44 -16.42 1.73
N LEU A 498 17.86 -17.10 0.72
CA LEU A 498 18.63 -17.77 -0.33
C LEU A 498 19.46 -16.79 -1.18
N VAL A 499 18.96 -15.60 -1.42
CA VAL A 499 19.70 -14.53 -2.12
C VAL A 499 20.81 -13.99 -1.22
N GLU A 500 20.54 -13.69 0.04
CA GLU A 500 21.54 -13.21 1.01
C GLU A 500 22.67 -14.20 1.24
N ARG A 501 22.38 -15.49 1.13
CA ARG A 501 23.38 -16.60 1.23
C ARG A 501 24.04 -16.97 -0.10
N GLU A 502 23.81 -16.19 -1.13
CA GLU A 502 24.37 -16.42 -2.47
C GLU A 502 24.04 -17.80 -3.09
N VAL A 503 22.98 -18.45 -2.65
CA VAL A 503 22.44 -19.66 -3.30
C VAL A 503 21.76 -19.30 -4.62
N LEU A 504 21.07 -18.16 -4.64
CA LEU A 504 20.45 -17.54 -5.79
C LEU A 504 21.08 -16.15 -5.98
N HIS A 505 21.69 -15.90 -7.14
CA HIS A 505 22.30 -14.60 -7.42
C HIS A 505 21.35 -13.70 -8.20
N THR A 506 21.34 -12.41 -7.87
CA THR A 506 20.53 -11.38 -8.56
C THR A 506 21.24 -10.74 -9.76
N ALA A 507 22.47 -11.16 -10.06
CA ALA A 507 23.16 -10.83 -11.30
C ALA A 507 22.59 -11.66 -12.46
N TRP A 508 21.56 -11.11 -13.12
CA TRP A 508 20.85 -11.80 -14.21
C TRP A 508 21.64 -11.85 -15.51
N HIS A 509 21.57 -12.98 -16.19
CA HIS A 509 22.04 -13.06 -17.57
C HIS A 509 21.15 -12.17 -18.48
N PRO A 510 21.72 -11.31 -19.34
CA PRO A 510 20.96 -10.31 -20.10
C PRO A 510 19.91 -10.91 -21.06
N LEU A 511 20.12 -12.15 -21.52
CA LEU A 511 19.28 -12.85 -22.50
C LEU A 511 18.50 -14.03 -21.90
N GLU A 512 18.34 -14.09 -20.58
CA GLU A 512 17.64 -15.17 -19.90
C GLU A 512 16.68 -14.58 -18.88
N MET A 513 15.48 -15.15 -18.75
CA MET A 513 14.50 -14.79 -17.73
C MET A 513 14.46 -15.85 -16.63
N PRO A 514 15.02 -15.56 -15.46
CA PRO A 514 15.26 -16.58 -14.43
C PRO A 514 13.99 -16.99 -13.67
N THR A 515 12.97 -16.16 -13.62
CA THR A 515 11.77 -16.40 -12.80
C THR A 515 10.50 -16.62 -13.62
N THR A 516 10.66 -16.89 -14.92
CA THR A 516 9.54 -17.06 -15.87
C THR A 516 9.75 -18.35 -16.67
N TYR A 517 8.69 -19.11 -16.91
CA TYR A 517 8.72 -20.29 -17.77
C TYR A 517 7.40 -20.51 -18.49
N MET A 518 7.48 -21.22 -19.63
CA MET A 518 6.31 -21.59 -20.44
C MET A 518 6.07 -23.10 -20.34
N VAL A 519 4.82 -23.49 -20.20
CA VAL A 519 4.36 -24.88 -20.34
C VAL A 519 3.46 -24.97 -21.56
N LEU A 520 3.88 -25.78 -22.52
CA LEU A 520 3.12 -26.04 -23.74
C LEU A 520 2.25 -27.29 -23.55
N ASN A 521 0.97 -27.17 -23.84
CA ASN A 521 0.06 -28.32 -23.94
C ASN A 521 0.12 -28.91 -25.35
N ASP A 522 -0.07 -30.22 -25.45
CA ASP A 522 -0.04 -31.00 -26.71
C ASP A 522 -1.20 -30.65 -27.66
#